data_fa4219920ec7239918ea6772a906d620
#
_entry.id   fa4219920ec7239918ea6772a906d620
#
_cell.length_a   1.000
_cell.length_b   1.000
_cell.length_c   1.000
_cell.angle_alpha   90.00
_cell.angle_beta   90.00
_cell.angle_gamma   90.00
#
_symmetry.space_group_name_H-M   'P 1'
#
loop_
_entity.id
_entity.type
_entity.pdbx_description
1 polymer ?
#
loop_
_entity_poly.entity_id
_entity_poly.type
_entity_poly.pdbx_seq_one_letter_code
_entity_poly.pdbx_strand_id
1 'polypeptide(L)'
;MAHPLRVLMVEDSEDDALLLLRALKKSGFDPGAKRVQTAGQMEQALADGAWDIILCDYNLPDFNGLDAIAILKKTRLDIPLIIVSGAIGEETAMECIHHGASDYLMKGNLTRLGLAVERELEKKDMRARRKEDEAALRQSEEKYRTILESIEDGYYETDIAGRFTFFNSALCRIWGYPPEELLGLGTRTYMDEETARRVYAAHNRVYRTGQPGRLLEYDIFQKDKTPKTVQSTFTLMTDDKGKPSGFRGVIRDITELKQLEKERVESVKRLRRSLEATIHAMAVTVETRDPYTAGHQRRVADLAFAIAREMNLDENLIEGLRMASTIHDLGKISIPAEILTKPTKLTPIEFEIIRTHAQSGYEILKDIDFPWPIARIVREHHERIDGSGYPRRLTKDDILLESKIVMVADVVEAMASHRPYRPSLGVEPALAEIRQNRGRLYDAAVVDACLKLFAEKRFSFSA
;
A
#
# COMPACT_ATOMS: atom_id res chain seq x y z
N MET A 1 -55.51 26.26 6.97
CA MET A 1 -54.81 27.19 7.88
C MET A 1 -54.39 28.37 7.04
N ALA A 2 -54.50 29.61 7.57
CA ALA A 2 -54.03 30.77 6.82
C ALA A 2 -52.49 30.77 6.74
N HIS A 3 -51.92 31.10 5.57
CA HIS A 3 -50.48 31.14 5.34
C HIS A 3 -49.91 32.48 5.85
N PRO A 4 -48.97 32.49 6.82
CA PRO A 4 -48.32 33.71 7.27
C PRO A 4 -47.60 34.40 6.11
N LEU A 5 -47.74 35.70 5.98
CA LEU A 5 -47.20 36.50 4.88
C LEU A 5 -46.70 37.84 5.40
N ARG A 6 -45.40 38.14 5.26
CA ARG A 6 -44.84 39.44 5.64
C ARG A 6 -44.91 40.37 4.44
N VAL A 7 -45.74 41.38 4.55
CA VAL A 7 -46.04 42.31 3.46
C VAL A 7 -45.49 43.69 3.76
N LEU A 8 -44.60 44.19 2.91
CA LEU A 8 -44.27 45.62 2.91
C LEU A 8 -45.24 46.34 1.99
N MET A 9 -46.07 47.24 2.54
CA MET A 9 -46.99 48.01 1.76
C MET A 9 -46.48 49.44 1.59
N VAL A 10 -46.28 49.84 0.36
CA VAL A 10 -45.90 51.19 -0.02
C VAL A 10 -47.15 51.87 -0.52
N GLU A 11 -47.83 52.58 0.41
CA GLU A 11 -49.21 53.07 0.21
C GLU A 11 -49.41 54.28 1.13
N ASP A 12 -49.89 55.40 0.62
CA ASP A 12 -50.16 56.61 1.35
C ASP A 12 -51.59 56.63 1.96
N SER A 13 -52.57 55.93 1.32
CA SER A 13 -53.95 55.78 1.78
C SER A 13 -54.08 54.63 2.79
N GLU A 14 -54.56 54.91 3.99
CA GLU A 14 -54.86 53.91 5.01
C GLU A 14 -56.00 53.00 4.60
N ASP A 15 -57.00 53.58 3.94
CA ASP A 15 -58.17 52.80 3.47
C ASP A 15 -57.79 51.80 2.39
N ASP A 16 -56.96 52.19 1.45
CA ASP A 16 -56.46 51.31 0.40
C ASP A 16 -55.60 50.19 0.98
N ALA A 17 -54.76 50.52 1.96
CA ALA A 17 -53.96 49.52 2.66
C ALA A 17 -54.85 48.49 3.36
N LEU A 18 -55.93 48.93 4.02
CA LEU A 18 -56.86 48.02 4.63
C LEU A 18 -57.63 47.16 3.62
N LEU A 19 -57.95 47.70 2.42
CA LEU A 19 -58.56 46.93 1.34
C LEU A 19 -57.64 45.82 0.84
N LEU A 20 -56.36 46.10 0.65
CA LEU A 20 -55.31 45.12 0.25
C LEU A 20 -55.21 44.01 1.31
N LEU A 21 -55.12 44.36 2.59
CA LEU A 21 -55.05 43.38 3.68
C LEU A 21 -56.29 42.47 3.74
N ARG A 22 -57.48 43.04 3.55
CA ARG A 22 -58.72 42.26 3.48
C ARG A 22 -58.75 41.30 2.29
N ALA A 23 -58.21 41.72 1.13
CA ALA A 23 -58.13 40.90 -0.06
C ALA A 23 -57.16 39.71 0.16
N LEU A 24 -56.01 39.96 0.78
CA LEU A 24 -55.06 38.90 1.15
C LEU A 24 -55.66 37.90 2.14
N LYS A 25 -56.29 38.37 3.19
CA LYS A 25 -56.95 37.50 4.17
C LYS A 25 -58.05 36.66 3.53
N LYS A 26 -58.83 37.23 2.62
CA LYS A 26 -59.90 36.50 1.87
C LYS A 26 -59.32 35.43 0.96
N SER A 27 -58.07 35.60 0.50
CA SER A 27 -57.33 34.63 -0.33
C SER A 27 -56.55 33.59 0.48
N GLY A 28 -56.72 33.54 1.81
CA GLY A 28 -56.12 32.49 2.66
C GLY A 28 -54.76 32.85 3.27
N PHE A 29 -54.28 34.07 3.13
CA PHE A 29 -53.09 34.54 3.79
C PHE A 29 -53.35 35.13 5.17
N ASP A 30 -52.38 35.11 6.06
CA ASP A 30 -52.35 35.84 7.33
C ASP A 30 -51.24 36.93 7.24
N PRO A 31 -51.59 38.13 6.70
CA PRO A 31 -50.61 39.16 6.41
C PRO A 31 -50.17 39.91 7.68
N GLY A 32 -48.86 39.79 8.03
CA GLY A 32 -48.17 40.73 8.89
C GLY A 32 -47.62 41.87 8.06
N ALA A 33 -48.28 43.03 8.09
CA ALA A 33 -47.94 44.12 7.18
C ALA A 33 -47.31 45.33 7.90
N LYS A 34 -46.34 45.96 7.23
CA LYS A 34 -45.81 47.28 7.57
C LYS A 34 -46.13 48.24 6.43
N ARG A 35 -46.83 49.32 6.73
CA ARG A 35 -47.12 50.38 5.77
C ARG A 35 -46.06 51.46 5.84
N VAL A 36 -45.58 51.92 4.69
CA VAL A 36 -44.66 53.01 4.48
C VAL A 36 -45.16 53.94 3.37
N GLN A 37 -44.85 55.24 3.48
CA GLN A 37 -45.41 56.23 2.60
C GLN A 37 -44.35 57.01 1.80
N THR A 38 -43.11 56.95 2.19
CA THR A 38 -42.01 57.68 1.57
C THR A 38 -40.86 56.75 1.16
N ALA A 39 -40.05 57.19 0.20
CA ALA A 39 -38.88 56.45 -0.25
C ALA A 39 -37.91 56.08 0.89
N GLY A 40 -37.64 57.04 1.80
CA GLY A 40 -36.76 56.80 2.96
C GLY A 40 -37.32 55.78 3.95
N GLN A 41 -38.66 55.78 4.17
CA GLN A 41 -39.30 54.74 5.00
C GLN A 41 -39.22 53.37 4.32
N MET A 42 -39.36 53.29 3.00
CA MET A 42 -39.20 52.04 2.25
C MET A 42 -37.75 51.51 2.35
N GLU A 43 -36.76 52.36 2.14
CA GLU A 43 -35.35 51.98 2.28
C GLU A 43 -35.05 51.47 3.69
N GLN A 44 -35.52 52.14 4.72
CA GLN A 44 -35.37 51.71 6.11
C GLN A 44 -36.10 50.36 6.38
N ALA A 45 -37.29 50.19 5.89
CA ALA A 45 -38.06 48.97 6.07
C ALA A 45 -37.40 47.78 5.38
N LEU A 46 -36.78 47.99 4.21
CA LEU A 46 -36.04 46.96 3.51
C LEU A 46 -34.72 46.58 4.23
N ALA A 47 -34.10 47.53 4.94
CA ALA A 47 -32.93 47.25 5.75
C ALA A 47 -33.26 46.54 7.07
N ASP A 48 -34.33 46.87 7.72
CA ASP A 48 -34.70 46.44 9.05
C ASP A 48 -35.50 45.10 9.08
N GLY A 49 -36.10 44.69 7.98
CA GLY A 49 -37.01 43.56 7.95
C GLY A 49 -36.84 42.59 6.77
N ALA A 50 -37.26 41.35 7.01
CA ALA A 50 -37.41 40.37 5.96
C ALA A 50 -38.85 40.37 5.46
N TRP A 51 -39.05 40.62 4.18
CA TRP A 51 -40.33 40.67 3.53
C TRP A 51 -40.49 39.53 2.53
N ASP A 52 -41.73 39.01 2.48
CA ASP A 52 -42.05 37.96 1.51
C ASP A 52 -42.46 38.57 0.18
N ILE A 53 -43.20 39.71 0.26
CA ILE A 53 -43.70 40.46 -0.90
C ILE A 53 -43.82 41.95 -0.61
N ILE A 54 -43.73 42.77 -1.65
CA ILE A 54 -43.99 44.22 -1.61
C ILE A 54 -45.21 44.47 -2.45
N LEU A 55 -46.19 45.17 -1.86
CA LEU A 55 -47.34 45.76 -2.57
C LEU A 55 -47.15 47.26 -2.60
N CYS A 56 -47.08 47.85 -3.79
CA CYS A 56 -46.75 49.25 -3.97
C CYS A 56 -47.81 49.94 -4.79
N ASP A 57 -48.36 51.06 -4.26
CA ASP A 57 -49.13 51.96 -5.13
C ASP A 57 -48.18 52.61 -6.15
N TYR A 58 -48.70 52.86 -7.32
CA TYR A 58 -47.94 53.58 -8.36
C TYR A 58 -47.83 55.06 -8.07
N ASN A 59 -48.96 55.69 -7.60
CA ASN A 59 -49.02 57.13 -7.39
C ASN A 59 -48.89 57.45 -5.90
N LEU A 60 -47.71 57.81 -5.48
CA LEU A 60 -47.41 58.28 -4.12
C LEU A 60 -47.06 59.76 -4.13
N PRO A 61 -47.26 60.49 -3.02
CA PRO A 61 -47.08 61.96 -2.99
C PRO A 61 -45.66 62.44 -3.35
N ASP A 62 -44.62 61.70 -2.91
CA ASP A 62 -43.25 62.13 -3.01
C ASP A 62 -42.39 61.29 -3.99
N PHE A 63 -42.88 60.14 -4.43
CA PHE A 63 -42.23 59.22 -5.38
C PHE A 63 -43.27 58.30 -6.05
N ASN A 64 -42.86 57.51 -7.04
CA ASN A 64 -43.80 56.66 -7.78
C ASN A 64 -43.38 55.20 -7.76
N GLY A 65 -44.21 54.31 -8.36
CA GLY A 65 -43.94 52.89 -8.42
C GLY A 65 -42.59 52.52 -9.11
N LEU A 66 -42.14 53.31 -10.11
CA LEU A 66 -40.86 53.10 -10.78
C LEU A 66 -39.66 53.39 -9.83
N ASP A 67 -39.82 54.44 -9.01
CA ASP A 67 -38.85 54.78 -7.98
C ASP A 67 -38.73 53.66 -6.93
N ALA A 68 -39.90 53.10 -6.52
CA ALA A 68 -39.93 51.93 -5.60
C ALA A 68 -39.22 50.71 -6.16
N ILE A 69 -39.41 50.41 -7.45
CA ILE A 69 -38.67 49.34 -8.13
C ILE A 69 -37.19 49.65 -8.15
N ALA A 70 -36.76 50.90 -8.42
CA ALA A 70 -35.38 51.28 -8.43
C ALA A 70 -34.72 51.17 -7.04
N ILE A 71 -35.44 51.51 -5.97
CA ILE A 71 -35.03 51.32 -4.57
C ILE A 71 -34.78 49.86 -4.29
N LEU A 72 -35.76 48.97 -4.61
CA LEU A 72 -35.61 47.53 -4.38
C LEU A 72 -34.42 46.95 -5.15
N LYS A 73 -34.23 47.32 -6.40
CA LYS A 73 -33.07 46.87 -7.21
C LYS A 73 -31.72 47.20 -6.58
N LYS A 74 -31.58 48.36 -5.95
CA LYS A 74 -30.34 48.78 -5.27
C LYS A 74 -29.98 47.88 -4.11
N THR A 75 -31.00 47.31 -3.41
CA THR A 75 -30.79 46.39 -2.27
C THR A 75 -30.31 44.99 -2.67
N ARG A 76 -30.50 44.59 -3.93
CA ARG A 76 -30.27 43.23 -4.43
C ARG A 76 -31.09 42.13 -3.73
N LEU A 77 -32.13 42.50 -2.98
CA LEU A 77 -33.04 41.56 -2.34
C LEU A 77 -33.97 40.93 -3.40
N ASP A 78 -34.16 39.60 -3.34
CA ASP A 78 -35.09 38.89 -4.22
C ASP A 78 -36.49 38.86 -3.54
N ILE A 79 -37.16 40.02 -3.55
CA ILE A 79 -38.50 40.20 -3.02
C ILE A 79 -39.41 40.57 -4.19
N PRO A 80 -40.47 39.80 -4.46
CA PRO A 80 -41.42 40.16 -5.50
C PRO A 80 -42.11 41.48 -5.15
N LEU A 81 -42.21 42.40 -6.11
CA LEU A 81 -42.91 43.68 -5.98
C LEU A 81 -44.06 43.72 -6.97
N ILE A 82 -45.27 43.83 -6.44
CA ILE A 82 -46.51 43.98 -7.20
C ILE A 82 -46.97 45.42 -7.12
N ILE A 83 -47.14 46.03 -8.28
CA ILE A 83 -47.76 47.39 -8.37
C ILE A 83 -49.28 47.25 -8.29
N VAL A 84 -49.92 48.02 -7.43
CA VAL A 84 -51.38 48.07 -7.29
C VAL A 84 -51.85 49.51 -7.44
N SER A 85 -52.59 49.81 -8.51
CA SER A 85 -52.97 51.19 -8.81
C SER A 85 -54.46 51.37 -9.14
N GLY A 86 -55.00 52.57 -8.87
CA GLY A 86 -56.41 52.87 -9.10
C GLY A 86 -56.77 53.24 -10.55
N ALA A 87 -55.81 53.85 -11.28
CA ALA A 87 -56.05 54.32 -12.65
C ALA A 87 -54.76 54.56 -13.37
N ILE A 88 -54.24 53.55 -14.05
CA ILE A 88 -53.08 53.69 -14.90
C ILE A 88 -53.36 53.05 -16.25
N GLY A 89 -52.88 53.67 -17.33
CA GLY A 89 -52.95 53.10 -18.68
C GLY A 89 -52.11 51.83 -18.86
N GLU A 90 -52.42 51.01 -19.84
CA GLU A 90 -51.66 49.80 -20.19
C GLU A 90 -50.21 50.05 -20.43
N GLU A 91 -49.84 51.22 -21.00
CA GLU A 91 -48.45 51.59 -21.24
C GLU A 91 -47.62 51.69 -19.96
N THR A 92 -48.13 52.32 -18.90
CA THR A 92 -47.44 52.46 -17.63
C THR A 92 -47.36 51.13 -16.88
N ALA A 93 -48.36 50.25 -16.99
CA ALA A 93 -48.32 48.91 -16.44
C ALA A 93 -47.19 48.10 -17.10
N MET A 94 -47.05 48.15 -18.43
CA MET A 94 -45.98 47.50 -19.19
C MET A 94 -44.59 48.09 -18.82
N GLU A 95 -44.53 49.39 -18.60
CA GLU A 95 -43.27 50.03 -18.16
C GLU A 95 -42.85 49.54 -16.78
N CYS A 96 -43.75 49.42 -15.83
CA CYS A 96 -43.43 48.82 -14.50
C CYS A 96 -42.90 47.42 -14.59
N ILE A 97 -43.49 46.54 -15.40
CA ILE A 97 -43.01 45.16 -15.61
C ILE A 97 -41.64 45.20 -16.27
N HIS A 98 -41.45 46.03 -17.27
CA HIS A 98 -40.16 46.15 -17.95
C HIS A 98 -39.05 46.65 -16.97
N HIS A 99 -39.41 47.51 -16.05
CA HIS A 99 -38.52 48.01 -15.01
C HIS A 99 -38.40 47.03 -13.81
N GLY A 100 -39.01 45.87 -13.82
CA GLY A 100 -38.77 44.79 -12.87
C GLY A 100 -39.84 44.61 -11.78
N ALA A 101 -41.01 45.18 -11.94
CA ALA A 101 -42.16 44.74 -11.15
C ALA A 101 -42.49 43.30 -11.48
N SER A 102 -42.88 42.50 -10.47
CA SER A 102 -43.24 41.10 -10.63
C SER A 102 -44.60 40.93 -11.26
N ASP A 103 -45.54 41.81 -10.91
CA ASP A 103 -46.88 41.86 -11.50
C ASP A 103 -47.50 43.26 -11.31
N TYR A 104 -48.63 43.46 -11.95
CA TYR A 104 -49.43 44.68 -11.88
C TYR A 104 -50.92 44.36 -11.67
N LEU A 105 -51.60 45.10 -10.79
CA LEU A 105 -53.01 44.91 -10.45
C LEU A 105 -53.74 46.24 -10.34
N MET A 106 -55.03 46.24 -10.77
CA MET A 106 -55.94 47.38 -10.59
C MET A 106 -56.57 47.31 -9.22
N LYS A 107 -56.63 48.44 -8.43
CA LYS A 107 -57.29 48.52 -7.15
C LYS A 107 -58.79 48.15 -7.26
N GLY A 108 -59.42 48.38 -8.45
CA GLY A 108 -60.82 47.98 -8.73
C GLY A 108 -61.05 46.47 -8.87
N ASN A 109 -60.00 45.67 -8.96
CA ASN A 109 -60.08 44.20 -9.17
C ASN A 109 -59.11 43.42 -8.29
N LEU A 110 -59.28 43.55 -6.98
CA LEU A 110 -58.40 42.85 -6.01
C LEU A 110 -58.70 41.35 -5.88
N THR A 111 -59.64 40.80 -6.62
CA THR A 111 -59.94 39.36 -6.61
C THR A 111 -58.79 38.51 -7.13
N ARG A 112 -57.87 39.09 -7.93
CA ARG A 112 -56.70 38.44 -8.49
C ARG A 112 -55.46 38.59 -7.62
N LEU A 113 -55.51 39.40 -6.54
CA LEU A 113 -54.32 39.70 -5.71
C LEU A 113 -53.71 38.43 -5.09
N GLY A 114 -54.58 37.58 -4.52
CA GLY A 114 -54.12 36.33 -3.89
C GLY A 114 -53.35 35.40 -4.86
N LEU A 115 -53.93 35.20 -6.06
CA LEU A 115 -53.28 34.38 -7.11
C LEU A 115 -51.98 34.98 -7.62
N ALA A 116 -51.90 36.33 -7.72
CA ALA A 116 -50.69 37.02 -8.13
C ALA A 116 -49.59 36.86 -7.06
N VAL A 117 -49.94 37.02 -5.81
CA VAL A 117 -49.02 36.81 -4.67
C VAL A 117 -48.52 35.40 -4.62
N GLU A 118 -49.40 34.39 -4.70
CA GLU A 118 -49.05 32.98 -4.67
C GLU A 118 -48.05 32.62 -5.82
N ARG A 119 -48.38 33.02 -7.02
CA ARG A 119 -47.54 32.80 -8.20
C ARG A 119 -46.12 33.41 -8.06
N GLU A 120 -46.03 34.62 -7.54
CA GLU A 120 -44.75 35.31 -7.41
C GLU A 120 -43.92 34.75 -6.24
N LEU A 121 -44.52 34.24 -5.18
CA LEU A 121 -43.87 33.52 -4.10
C LEU A 121 -43.33 32.16 -4.59
N GLU A 122 -44.14 31.41 -5.37
CA GLU A 122 -43.69 30.16 -5.97
C GLU A 122 -42.48 30.38 -6.88
N LYS A 123 -42.47 31.41 -7.71
CA LYS A 123 -41.34 31.78 -8.56
C LYS A 123 -40.07 32.12 -7.73
N LYS A 124 -40.25 32.85 -6.62
CA LYS A 124 -39.18 33.18 -5.69
C LYS A 124 -38.56 31.89 -5.10
N ASP A 125 -39.43 31.00 -4.61
CA ASP A 125 -38.97 29.71 -4.04
C ASP A 125 -38.26 28.84 -5.07
N MET A 126 -38.76 28.76 -6.30
CA MET A 126 -38.08 28.03 -7.36
C MET A 126 -36.69 28.61 -7.69
N ARG A 127 -36.55 29.95 -7.71
CA ARG A 127 -35.25 30.60 -7.90
C ARG A 127 -34.29 30.31 -6.76
N ALA A 128 -34.76 30.32 -5.51
CA ALA A 128 -33.96 30.02 -4.34
C ALA A 128 -33.47 28.58 -4.36
N ARG A 129 -34.32 27.59 -4.59
CA ARG A 129 -33.97 26.16 -4.69
C ARG A 129 -32.96 25.92 -5.80
N ARG A 130 -33.19 26.50 -6.99
CA ARG A 130 -32.22 26.32 -8.09
C ARG A 130 -30.82 26.84 -7.74
N LYS A 131 -30.73 27.98 -7.04
CA LYS A 131 -29.43 28.52 -6.58
C LYS A 131 -28.78 27.60 -5.56
N GLU A 132 -29.55 27.03 -4.63
CA GLU A 132 -29.04 26.08 -3.65
C GLU A 132 -28.58 24.80 -4.31
N ASP A 133 -29.31 24.24 -5.27
CA ASP A 133 -28.95 23.04 -6.00
C ASP A 133 -27.66 23.28 -6.84
N GLU A 134 -27.57 24.42 -7.54
CA GLU A 134 -26.38 24.80 -8.31
C GLU A 134 -25.15 24.97 -7.38
N ALA A 135 -25.32 25.59 -6.20
CA ALA A 135 -24.26 25.78 -5.22
C ALA A 135 -23.82 24.42 -4.61
N ALA A 136 -24.78 23.54 -4.26
CA ALA A 136 -24.50 22.21 -3.73
C ALA A 136 -23.77 21.34 -4.77
N LEU A 137 -24.19 21.37 -6.04
CA LEU A 137 -23.53 20.66 -7.13
C LEU A 137 -22.08 21.14 -7.29
N ARG A 138 -21.88 22.45 -7.35
CA ARG A 138 -20.54 23.04 -7.48
C ARG A 138 -19.64 22.66 -6.32
N GLN A 139 -20.15 22.72 -5.09
CA GLN A 139 -19.39 22.33 -3.91
C GLN A 139 -19.02 20.84 -3.95
N SER A 140 -19.92 20.00 -4.42
CA SER A 140 -19.67 18.57 -4.60
C SER A 140 -18.60 18.31 -5.64
N GLU A 141 -18.66 18.96 -6.81
CA GLU A 141 -17.67 18.85 -7.87
C GLU A 141 -16.26 19.31 -7.40
N GLU A 142 -16.19 20.45 -6.71
CA GLU A 142 -14.94 20.96 -6.15
C GLU A 142 -14.34 19.99 -5.11
N LYS A 143 -15.18 19.41 -4.26
CA LYS A 143 -14.78 18.40 -3.28
C LYS A 143 -14.20 17.14 -3.95
N TYR A 144 -14.91 16.59 -4.94
CA TYR A 144 -14.41 15.40 -5.66
C TYR A 144 -13.11 15.69 -6.41
N ARG A 145 -13.01 16.83 -7.06
CA ARG A 145 -11.78 17.26 -7.74
C ARG A 145 -10.61 17.35 -6.75
N THR A 146 -10.82 18.00 -5.61
CA THR A 146 -9.78 18.12 -4.57
C THR A 146 -9.32 16.77 -4.05
N ILE A 147 -10.26 15.83 -3.81
CA ILE A 147 -9.93 14.47 -3.37
C ILE A 147 -9.07 13.78 -4.43
N LEU A 148 -9.48 13.78 -5.68
CA LEU A 148 -8.73 13.13 -6.77
C LEU A 148 -7.35 13.72 -6.98
N GLU A 149 -7.21 15.05 -6.85
CA GLU A 149 -5.91 15.73 -6.98
C GLU A 149 -4.99 15.53 -5.77
N SER A 150 -5.53 15.23 -4.59
CA SER A 150 -4.75 14.97 -3.37
C SER A 150 -4.17 13.56 -3.29
N ILE A 151 -4.66 12.64 -4.11
CA ILE A 151 -4.18 11.25 -4.14
C ILE A 151 -2.85 11.19 -4.90
N GLU A 152 -1.85 10.53 -4.31
CA GLU A 152 -0.55 10.31 -4.94
C GLU A 152 -0.60 9.25 -6.05
N ASP A 153 -1.55 8.33 -5.96
CA ASP A 153 -1.80 7.34 -7.00
C ASP A 153 -2.47 8.00 -8.22
N GLY A 154 -2.13 7.56 -9.41
CA GLY A 154 -2.75 8.02 -10.65
C GLY A 154 -4.16 7.48 -10.82
N TYR A 155 -5.18 8.32 -10.67
CA TYR A 155 -6.55 7.97 -11.08
C TYR A 155 -6.72 8.22 -12.58
N TYR A 156 -7.40 7.30 -13.26
CA TYR A 156 -7.69 7.45 -14.69
C TYR A 156 -9.03 6.86 -15.10
N GLU A 157 -9.55 7.40 -16.19
CA GLU A 157 -10.65 6.83 -16.96
C GLU A 157 -10.21 6.72 -18.42
N THR A 158 -10.69 5.68 -19.09
CA THR A 158 -10.44 5.47 -20.53
C THR A 158 -11.73 5.17 -21.26
N ASP A 159 -11.73 5.36 -22.57
CA ASP A 159 -12.74 4.77 -23.45
C ASP A 159 -12.54 3.24 -23.55
N ILE A 160 -13.43 2.55 -24.27
CA ILE A 160 -13.35 1.10 -24.51
C ILE A 160 -12.08 0.72 -25.31
N ALA A 161 -11.54 1.65 -26.10
CA ALA A 161 -10.30 1.44 -26.86
C ALA A 161 -9.04 1.64 -25.98
N GLY A 162 -9.19 2.02 -24.71
CA GLY A 162 -8.10 2.24 -23.77
C GLY A 162 -7.41 3.60 -23.92
N ARG A 163 -8.07 4.61 -24.49
CA ARG A 163 -7.56 5.98 -24.59
C ARG A 163 -8.00 6.76 -23.37
N PHE A 164 -7.10 7.50 -22.73
CA PHE A 164 -7.41 8.31 -21.57
C PHE A 164 -8.45 9.39 -21.89
N THR A 165 -9.52 9.43 -21.09
CA THR A 165 -10.59 10.42 -21.15
C THR A 165 -10.64 11.34 -19.94
N PHE A 166 -10.19 10.85 -18.79
CA PHE A 166 -10.05 11.63 -17.55
C PHE A 166 -8.90 11.08 -16.72
N PHE A 167 -8.22 11.94 -15.97
CA PHE A 167 -7.14 11.58 -15.05
C PHE A 167 -6.82 12.72 -14.08
N ASN A 168 -6.17 12.38 -12.97
CA ASN A 168 -5.64 13.35 -12.01
C ASN A 168 -4.19 13.75 -12.35
N SER A 169 -3.67 14.77 -11.67
CA SER A 169 -2.29 15.24 -11.86
C SER A 169 -1.23 14.19 -11.51
N ALA A 170 -1.53 13.26 -10.59
CA ALA A 170 -0.62 12.18 -10.25
C ALA A 170 -0.34 11.27 -11.46
N LEU A 171 -1.35 10.97 -12.29
CA LEU A 171 -1.13 10.19 -13.50
C LEU A 171 -0.16 10.89 -14.45
N CYS A 172 -0.28 12.20 -14.64
CA CYS A 172 0.64 12.98 -15.47
C CYS A 172 2.09 12.85 -14.98
N ARG A 173 2.31 12.89 -13.65
CA ARG A 173 3.64 12.73 -13.05
C ARG A 173 4.20 11.32 -13.27
N ILE A 174 3.35 10.29 -13.12
CA ILE A 174 3.75 8.88 -13.31
C ILE A 174 4.12 8.63 -14.78
N TRP A 175 3.35 9.13 -15.74
CA TRP A 175 3.58 8.94 -17.18
C TRP A 175 4.61 9.92 -17.77
N GLY A 176 4.86 11.06 -17.10
CA GLY A 176 5.78 12.08 -17.61
C GLY A 176 5.25 12.85 -18.82
N TYR A 177 3.95 12.82 -19.06
CA TYR A 177 3.28 13.56 -20.13
C TYR A 177 2.50 14.75 -19.55
N PRO A 178 2.48 15.91 -20.23
CA PRO A 178 1.58 16.98 -19.87
C PRO A 178 0.12 16.59 -20.17
N PRO A 179 -0.87 17.18 -19.48
CA PRO A 179 -2.27 16.77 -19.63
C PRO A 179 -2.80 16.76 -21.06
N GLU A 180 -2.42 17.76 -21.85
CA GLU A 180 -2.86 17.91 -23.24
C GLU A 180 -2.35 16.80 -24.17
N GLU A 181 -1.21 16.19 -23.87
CA GLU A 181 -0.66 15.09 -24.64
C GLU A 181 -1.13 13.72 -24.11
N LEU A 182 -1.44 13.64 -22.82
CA LEU A 182 -1.92 12.40 -22.19
C LEU A 182 -3.36 12.10 -22.59
N LEU A 183 -4.19 13.14 -22.77
CA LEU A 183 -5.58 12.98 -23.20
C LEU A 183 -5.65 12.30 -24.57
N GLY A 184 -6.39 11.20 -24.66
CA GLY A 184 -6.51 10.40 -25.89
C GLY A 184 -5.31 9.51 -26.20
N LEU A 185 -4.24 9.52 -25.37
CA LEU A 185 -3.07 8.66 -25.57
C LEU A 185 -3.46 7.19 -25.40
N GLY A 186 -3.01 6.35 -26.32
CA GLY A 186 -3.27 4.92 -26.31
C GLY A 186 -2.12 4.11 -25.70
N THR A 187 -2.44 2.93 -25.17
CA THR A 187 -1.52 2.06 -24.43
C THR A 187 -0.21 1.70 -25.13
N ARG A 188 -0.22 1.59 -26.47
CA ARG A 188 0.99 1.24 -27.25
C ARG A 188 2.08 2.30 -27.26
N THR A 189 1.79 3.51 -26.83
CA THR A 189 2.75 4.62 -26.83
C THR A 189 3.74 4.53 -25.68
N TYR A 190 3.30 3.98 -24.55
CA TYR A 190 4.05 3.96 -23.28
C TYR A 190 4.30 2.55 -22.72
N MET A 191 4.06 1.52 -23.51
CA MET A 191 4.32 0.11 -23.16
C MET A 191 5.01 -0.60 -24.32
N ASP A 192 5.76 -1.65 -24.02
CA ASP A 192 6.17 -2.60 -25.04
C ASP A 192 5.00 -3.48 -25.52
N GLU A 193 5.22 -4.21 -26.60
CA GLU A 193 4.15 -4.99 -27.23
C GLU A 193 3.67 -6.15 -26.36
N GLU A 194 4.53 -6.76 -25.58
CA GLU A 194 4.19 -7.87 -24.66
C GLU A 194 3.33 -7.37 -23.50
N THR A 195 3.76 -6.28 -22.84
CA THR A 195 3.02 -5.61 -21.78
C THR A 195 1.66 -5.12 -22.28
N ALA A 196 1.62 -4.48 -23.44
CA ALA A 196 0.37 -4.02 -24.04
C ALA A 196 -0.61 -5.17 -24.29
N ARG A 197 -0.14 -6.34 -24.76
CA ARG A 197 -1.00 -7.54 -24.90
C ARG A 197 -1.53 -8.05 -23.56
N ARG A 198 -0.70 -8.09 -22.52
CA ARG A 198 -1.10 -8.50 -21.18
C ARG A 198 -2.17 -7.56 -20.58
N VAL A 199 -1.94 -6.27 -20.68
CA VAL A 199 -2.88 -5.23 -20.22
C VAL A 199 -4.20 -5.33 -20.99
N TYR A 200 -4.15 -5.45 -22.32
CA TYR A 200 -5.34 -5.64 -23.14
C TYR A 200 -6.12 -6.91 -22.77
N ALA A 201 -5.44 -8.02 -22.55
CA ALA A 201 -6.08 -9.28 -22.13
C ALA A 201 -6.78 -9.13 -20.77
N ALA A 202 -6.18 -8.39 -19.84
CA ALA A 202 -6.77 -8.10 -18.54
C ALA A 202 -8.04 -7.22 -18.68
N HIS A 203 -7.98 -6.15 -19.47
CA HIS A 203 -9.14 -5.29 -19.77
C HIS A 203 -10.27 -6.07 -20.46
N ASN A 204 -9.94 -6.92 -21.42
CA ASN A 204 -10.93 -7.75 -22.12
C ASN A 204 -11.62 -8.76 -21.18
N ARG A 205 -10.89 -9.30 -20.19
CA ARG A 205 -11.49 -10.13 -19.14
C ARG A 205 -12.52 -9.34 -18.33
N VAL A 206 -12.15 -8.13 -17.86
CA VAL A 206 -13.06 -7.25 -17.09
C VAL A 206 -14.27 -6.86 -17.95
N TYR A 207 -14.07 -6.55 -19.22
CA TYR A 207 -15.15 -6.26 -20.17
C TYR A 207 -16.16 -7.40 -20.29
N ARG A 208 -15.67 -8.66 -20.38
CA ARG A 208 -16.53 -9.86 -20.54
C ARG A 208 -17.22 -10.30 -19.26
N THR A 209 -16.56 -10.13 -18.11
CA THR A 209 -17.05 -10.67 -16.83
C THR A 209 -17.76 -9.63 -15.97
N GLY A 210 -17.53 -8.33 -16.22
CA GLY A 210 -17.95 -7.24 -15.35
C GLY A 210 -17.25 -7.20 -13.97
N GLN A 211 -16.34 -8.17 -13.71
CA GLN A 211 -15.65 -8.24 -12.45
C GLN A 211 -14.42 -7.32 -12.45
N PRO A 212 -14.08 -6.68 -11.33
CA PRO A 212 -12.88 -5.84 -11.21
C PRO A 212 -11.62 -6.58 -11.66
N GLY A 213 -10.73 -5.87 -12.35
CA GLY A 213 -9.40 -6.37 -12.69
C GLY A 213 -8.59 -6.66 -11.43
N ARG A 214 -7.88 -7.81 -11.40
CA ARG A 214 -6.93 -8.09 -10.33
C ARG A 214 -5.75 -7.13 -10.43
N LEU A 215 -5.06 -6.92 -9.29
CA LEU A 215 -3.82 -6.17 -9.21
C LEU A 215 -2.84 -6.64 -10.31
N LEU A 216 -2.53 -5.75 -11.25
CA LEU A 216 -1.65 -6.02 -12.38
C LEU A 216 -0.39 -5.18 -12.24
N GLU A 217 0.78 -5.85 -12.21
CA GLU A 217 2.08 -5.19 -12.24
C GLU A 217 2.65 -5.25 -13.65
N TYR A 218 3.12 -4.11 -14.15
CA TYR A 218 3.75 -4.00 -15.46
C TYR A 218 4.62 -2.77 -15.59
N ASP A 219 5.50 -2.80 -16.59
CA ASP A 219 6.41 -1.70 -16.86
C ASP A 219 5.81 -0.76 -17.91
N ILE A 220 6.04 0.53 -17.69
CA ILE A 220 5.72 1.60 -18.64
C ILE A 220 6.97 2.41 -18.94
N PHE A 221 6.94 3.17 -20.02
CA PHE A 221 7.97 4.14 -20.36
C PHE A 221 7.39 5.55 -20.29
N GLN A 222 8.00 6.40 -19.50
CA GLN A 222 7.69 7.83 -19.50
C GLN A 222 7.98 8.46 -20.87
N LYS A 223 7.56 9.71 -21.05
CA LYS A 223 7.79 10.45 -22.31
C LYS A 223 9.29 10.49 -22.70
N ASP A 224 10.17 10.63 -21.72
CA ASP A 224 11.63 10.64 -21.87
C ASP A 224 12.26 9.24 -21.98
N LYS A 225 11.43 8.18 -22.07
CA LYS A 225 11.82 6.77 -22.10
C LYS A 225 12.35 6.22 -20.77
N THR A 226 12.23 6.94 -19.67
CA THR A 226 12.53 6.40 -18.34
C THR A 226 11.57 5.27 -18.01
N PRO A 227 12.06 4.06 -17.66
CA PRO A 227 11.19 2.95 -17.26
C PRO A 227 10.61 3.17 -15.87
N LYS A 228 9.35 2.82 -15.70
CA LYS A 228 8.63 2.82 -14.43
C LYS A 228 7.89 1.50 -14.27
N THR A 229 7.93 0.92 -13.08
CA THR A 229 7.08 -0.23 -12.75
C THR A 229 5.84 0.27 -12.03
N VAL A 230 4.68 -0.06 -12.56
CA VAL A 230 3.39 0.37 -12.00
C VAL A 230 2.53 -0.81 -11.61
N GLN A 231 1.67 -0.56 -10.63
CA GLN A 231 0.67 -1.50 -10.16
C GLN A 231 -0.72 -0.90 -10.38
N SER A 232 -1.59 -1.59 -11.11
CA SER A 232 -2.89 -1.09 -11.53
C SER A 232 -4.04 -1.97 -11.07
N THR A 233 -5.12 -1.32 -10.65
CA THR A 233 -6.45 -1.93 -10.50
C THR A 233 -7.44 -1.15 -11.33
N PHE A 234 -8.42 -1.83 -11.94
CA PHE A 234 -9.39 -1.16 -12.80
C PHE A 234 -10.73 -1.90 -12.83
N THR A 235 -11.78 -1.15 -13.16
CA THR A 235 -13.15 -1.63 -13.26
C THR A 235 -13.79 -1.14 -14.56
N LEU A 236 -14.83 -1.84 -14.98
CA LEU A 236 -15.65 -1.43 -16.13
C LEU A 236 -16.55 -0.26 -15.73
N MET A 237 -16.63 0.75 -16.59
CA MET A 237 -17.64 1.81 -16.52
C MET A 237 -18.80 1.47 -17.46
N THR A 238 -20.00 1.89 -17.05
CA THR A 238 -21.22 1.78 -17.85
C THR A 238 -21.88 3.13 -17.98
N ASP A 239 -22.58 3.36 -19.10
CA ASP A 239 -23.45 4.51 -19.29
C ASP A 239 -24.76 4.35 -18.51
N ASP A 240 -25.63 5.37 -18.57
CA ASP A 240 -26.94 5.40 -17.89
C ASP A 240 -27.90 4.27 -18.36
N LYS A 241 -27.59 3.63 -19.47
CA LYS A 241 -28.34 2.48 -20.03
C LYS A 241 -27.71 1.14 -19.67
N GLY A 242 -26.64 1.13 -18.83
CA GLY A 242 -25.92 -0.07 -18.44
C GLY A 242 -24.98 -0.64 -19.52
N LYS A 243 -24.75 0.09 -20.61
CA LYS A 243 -23.84 -0.34 -21.66
C LYS A 243 -22.39 0.03 -21.31
N PRO A 244 -21.41 -0.86 -21.52
CA PRO A 244 -19.99 -0.54 -21.31
C PRO A 244 -19.56 0.75 -22.02
N SER A 245 -19.00 1.70 -21.31
CA SER A 245 -18.53 3.00 -21.80
C SER A 245 -17.02 3.16 -21.75
N GLY A 246 -16.33 2.40 -20.88
CA GLY A 246 -14.89 2.50 -20.71
C GLY A 246 -14.40 1.77 -19.48
N PHE A 247 -13.21 2.14 -19.02
CA PHE A 247 -12.61 1.62 -17.81
C PHE A 247 -12.16 2.76 -16.92
N ARG A 248 -12.24 2.56 -15.61
CA ARG A 248 -11.61 3.45 -14.63
C ARG A 248 -10.71 2.65 -13.69
N GLY A 249 -9.66 3.27 -13.22
CA GLY A 249 -8.73 2.59 -12.36
C GLY A 249 -7.82 3.51 -11.58
N VAL A 250 -7.01 2.88 -10.74
CA VAL A 250 -5.96 3.52 -9.98
C VAL A 250 -4.63 2.85 -10.33
N ILE A 251 -3.62 3.65 -10.48
CA ILE A 251 -2.25 3.22 -10.79
C ILE A 251 -1.31 3.80 -9.76
N ARG A 252 -0.51 2.93 -9.17
CA ARG A 252 0.55 3.27 -8.22
C ARG A 252 1.90 3.07 -8.87
N ASP A 253 2.78 4.05 -8.77
CA ASP A 253 4.21 3.88 -9.07
C ASP A 253 4.86 3.07 -7.95
N ILE A 254 5.36 1.88 -8.28
CA ILE A 254 6.06 0.99 -7.35
C ILE A 254 7.54 0.84 -7.72
N THR A 255 8.08 1.72 -8.56
CA THR A 255 9.45 1.64 -9.07
C THR A 255 10.47 1.64 -7.92
N GLU A 256 10.35 2.61 -7.01
CA GLU A 256 11.23 2.71 -5.83
C GLU A 256 11.09 1.49 -4.92
N LEU A 257 9.87 1.03 -4.67
CA LEU A 257 9.61 -0.16 -3.86
C LEU A 257 10.30 -1.40 -4.44
N LYS A 258 10.18 -1.62 -5.76
CA LYS A 258 10.84 -2.75 -6.45
C LYS A 258 12.36 -2.62 -6.42
N GLN A 259 12.89 -1.41 -6.55
CA GLN A 259 14.32 -1.16 -6.47
C GLN A 259 14.86 -1.48 -5.06
N LEU A 260 14.20 -0.98 -4.01
CA LEU A 260 14.57 -1.26 -2.62
C LEU A 260 14.47 -2.76 -2.29
N GLU A 261 13.45 -3.44 -2.79
CA GLU A 261 13.29 -4.89 -2.62
C GLU A 261 14.47 -5.65 -3.27
N LYS A 262 14.85 -5.29 -4.50
CA LYS A 262 15.99 -5.87 -5.20
C LYS A 262 17.31 -5.62 -4.44
N GLU A 263 17.55 -4.38 -4.02
CA GLU A 263 18.76 -4.02 -3.26
C GLU A 263 18.82 -4.78 -1.93
N ARG A 264 17.70 -4.95 -1.25
CA ARG A 264 17.62 -5.76 -0.02
C ARG A 264 18.02 -7.20 -0.28
N VAL A 265 17.48 -7.83 -1.32
CA VAL A 265 17.80 -9.21 -1.69
C VAL A 265 19.28 -9.35 -2.05
N GLU A 266 19.83 -8.42 -2.82
CA GLU A 266 21.26 -8.42 -3.19
C GLU A 266 22.16 -8.19 -1.98
N SER A 267 21.78 -7.30 -1.06
CA SER A 267 22.52 -7.04 0.18
C SER A 267 22.57 -8.26 1.09
N VAL A 268 21.44 -8.96 1.27
CA VAL A 268 21.38 -10.21 2.04
C VAL A 268 22.29 -11.29 1.40
N LYS A 269 22.24 -11.45 0.07
CA LYS A 269 23.12 -12.39 -0.64
C LYS A 269 24.60 -12.05 -0.46
N ARG A 270 24.95 -10.76 -0.51
CA ARG A 270 26.32 -10.30 -0.31
C ARG A 270 26.80 -10.57 1.10
N LEU A 271 25.97 -10.26 2.11
CA LEU A 271 26.30 -10.52 3.52
C LEU A 271 26.54 -12.00 3.77
N ARG A 272 25.68 -12.87 3.24
CA ARG A 272 25.82 -14.33 3.34
C ARG A 272 27.14 -14.83 2.74
N ARG A 273 27.48 -14.38 1.51
CA ARG A 273 28.76 -14.74 0.89
C ARG A 273 29.97 -14.26 1.70
N SER A 274 29.89 -13.07 2.28
CA SER A 274 30.96 -12.54 3.13
C SER A 274 31.15 -13.37 4.40
N LEU A 275 30.04 -13.81 5.02
CA LEU A 275 30.05 -14.69 6.19
C LEU A 275 30.72 -16.04 5.85
N GLU A 276 30.29 -16.69 4.76
CA GLU A 276 30.86 -17.94 4.28
C GLU A 276 32.37 -17.81 4.02
N ALA A 277 32.79 -16.72 3.36
CA ALA A 277 34.19 -16.46 3.11
C ALA A 277 35.02 -16.25 4.40
N THR A 278 34.44 -15.55 5.38
CA THR A 278 35.07 -15.34 6.70
C THR A 278 35.26 -16.66 7.44
N ILE A 279 34.22 -17.51 7.46
CA ILE A 279 34.31 -18.85 8.07
C ILE A 279 35.34 -19.71 7.38
N HIS A 280 35.37 -19.69 6.05
CA HIS A 280 36.38 -20.42 5.29
C HIS A 280 37.80 -19.91 5.61
N ALA A 281 38.01 -18.59 5.70
CA ALA A 281 39.30 -18.02 6.09
C ALA A 281 39.76 -18.46 7.50
N MET A 282 38.78 -18.52 8.46
CA MET A 282 39.06 -19.05 9.82
C MET A 282 39.50 -20.52 9.76
N ALA A 283 38.79 -21.35 8.98
CA ALA A 283 39.14 -22.76 8.79
C ALA A 283 40.58 -22.93 8.22
N VAL A 284 40.86 -22.19 7.14
CA VAL A 284 42.22 -22.22 6.52
C VAL A 284 43.32 -21.74 7.49
N THR A 285 43.00 -20.74 8.33
CA THR A 285 43.97 -20.25 9.34
C THR A 285 44.34 -21.35 10.33
N VAL A 286 43.37 -22.16 10.76
CA VAL A 286 43.62 -23.29 11.66
C VAL A 286 44.36 -24.41 10.93
N GLU A 287 43.96 -24.76 9.72
CA GLU A 287 44.63 -25.77 8.88
C GLU A 287 46.11 -25.41 8.59
N THR A 288 46.44 -24.12 8.46
CA THR A 288 47.81 -23.66 8.26
C THR A 288 48.73 -23.99 9.45
N ARG A 289 48.19 -24.12 10.66
CA ARG A 289 48.92 -24.50 11.87
C ARG A 289 49.03 -26.01 12.04
N ASP A 290 48.13 -26.77 11.42
CA ASP A 290 48.15 -28.23 11.39
C ASP A 290 48.26 -28.72 9.92
N PRO A 291 49.45 -28.76 9.33
CA PRO A 291 49.63 -29.00 7.90
C PRO A 291 49.05 -30.34 7.38
N TYR A 292 48.71 -31.23 8.29
CA TYR A 292 48.15 -32.55 7.96
C TYR A 292 46.63 -32.56 7.91
N THR A 293 46.01 -31.44 8.25
CA THR A 293 44.57 -31.27 8.15
C THR A 293 44.14 -30.48 6.91
N ALA A 294 45.06 -30.20 5.98
CA ALA A 294 44.73 -29.50 4.75
C ALA A 294 43.55 -30.16 4.02
N GLY A 295 42.46 -29.42 3.86
CA GLY A 295 41.24 -29.91 3.25
C GLY A 295 40.41 -30.89 4.10
N HIS A 296 40.86 -31.26 5.29
CA HIS A 296 40.11 -32.15 6.22
C HIS A 296 38.74 -31.55 6.55
N GLN A 297 38.69 -30.30 7.01
CA GLN A 297 37.45 -29.63 7.39
C GLN A 297 36.46 -29.60 6.23
N ARG A 298 36.91 -29.37 5.00
CA ARG A 298 36.06 -29.40 3.81
C ARG A 298 35.54 -30.81 3.54
N ARG A 299 36.41 -31.84 3.59
CA ARG A 299 35.96 -33.25 3.34
C ARG A 299 35.02 -33.75 4.42
N VAL A 300 35.20 -33.36 5.68
CA VAL A 300 34.25 -33.61 6.77
C VAL A 300 32.92 -32.92 6.49
N ALA A 301 32.95 -31.65 6.10
CA ALA A 301 31.74 -30.91 5.77
C ALA A 301 30.99 -31.51 4.57
N ASP A 302 31.71 -31.96 3.53
CA ASP A 302 31.11 -32.62 2.36
C ASP A 302 30.44 -33.95 2.74
N LEU A 303 31.07 -34.75 3.59
CA LEU A 303 30.48 -36.02 4.06
C LEU A 303 29.27 -35.76 5.00
N ALA A 304 29.41 -34.82 5.93
CA ALA A 304 28.31 -34.45 6.84
C ALA A 304 27.08 -33.95 6.05
N PHE A 305 27.30 -33.14 5.04
CA PHE A 305 26.27 -32.69 4.10
C PHE A 305 25.59 -33.86 3.38
N ALA A 306 26.36 -34.80 2.85
CA ALA A 306 25.82 -35.97 2.17
C ALA A 306 24.99 -36.85 3.11
N ILE A 307 25.45 -37.08 4.36
CA ILE A 307 24.72 -37.82 5.40
C ILE A 307 23.38 -37.10 5.72
N ALA A 308 23.41 -35.79 5.92
CA ALA A 308 22.21 -35.03 6.26
C ALA A 308 21.15 -35.09 5.15
N ARG A 309 21.58 -35.02 3.88
CA ARG A 309 20.68 -35.19 2.72
C ARG A 309 20.13 -36.62 2.63
N GLU A 310 20.93 -37.62 2.88
CA GLU A 310 20.46 -39.01 2.91
C GLU A 310 19.42 -39.24 4.01
N MET A 311 19.53 -38.52 5.12
CA MET A 311 18.57 -38.53 6.23
C MET A 311 17.34 -37.64 5.96
N ASN A 312 17.24 -36.96 4.82
CA ASN A 312 16.18 -36.01 4.44
C ASN A 312 15.96 -34.89 5.47
N LEU A 313 17.05 -34.33 6.00
CA LEU A 313 16.97 -33.18 6.91
C LEU A 313 16.58 -31.91 6.15
N ASP A 314 16.02 -30.95 6.88
CA ASP A 314 15.65 -29.64 6.35
C ASP A 314 16.87 -28.87 5.83
N GLU A 315 16.72 -28.17 4.69
CA GLU A 315 17.84 -27.42 4.05
C GLU A 315 18.43 -26.36 4.98
N ASN A 316 17.64 -25.76 5.86
CA ASN A 316 18.14 -24.79 6.84
C ASN A 316 19.04 -25.45 7.90
N LEU A 317 18.68 -26.66 8.39
CA LEU A 317 19.57 -27.43 9.28
C LEU A 317 20.84 -27.87 8.58
N ILE A 318 20.75 -28.30 7.32
CA ILE A 318 21.89 -28.69 6.48
C ILE A 318 22.89 -27.54 6.32
N GLU A 319 22.40 -26.30 6.18
CA GLU A 319 23.26 -25.13 6.07
C GLU A 319 24.04 -24.86 7.39
N GLY A 320 23.36 -24.93 8.53
CA GLY A 320 24.02 -24.83 9.84
C GLY A 320 25.05 -25.93 10.08
N LEU A 321 24.71 -27.16 9.70
CA LEU A 321 25.60 -28.31 9.79
C LEU A 321 26.84 -28.11 8.95
N ARG A 322 26.73 -27.66 7.71
CA ARG A 322 27.85 -27.38 6.80
C ARG A 322 28.80 -26.36 7.38
N MET A 323 28.25 -25.27 7.93
CA MET A 323 29.02 -24.21 8.58
C MET A 323 29.77 -24.75 9.81
N ALA A 324 29.06 -25.44 10.70
CA ALA A 324 29.69 -26.04 11.90
C ALA A 324 30.79 -27.04 11.54
N SER A 325 30.55 -27.91 10.55
CA SER A 325 31.53 -28.89 10.08
C SER A 325 32.80 -28.24 9.51
N THR A 326 32.65 -27.06 8.84
CA THR A 326 33.80 -26.34 8.28
C THR A 326 34.71 -25.78 9.36
N ILE A 327 34.22 -25.47 10.54
CA ILE A 327 34.98 -24.85 11.65
C ILE A 327 35.00 -25.69 12.93
N HIS A 328 34.63 -26.98 12.86
CA HIS A 328 34.53 -27.84 14.06
C HIS A 328 35.82 -27.88 14.87
N ASP A 329 36.96 -27.80 14.20
CA ASP A 329 38.30 -27.83 14.73
C ASP A 329 38.89 -26.44 15.07
N LEU A 330 38.09 -25.32 15.00
CA LEU A 330 38.58 -23.95 15.21
C LEU A 330 39.36 -23.80 16.52
N GLY A 331 39.00 -24.52 17.55
CA GLY A 331 39.67 -24.47 18.85
C GLY A 331 41.10 -25.01 18.86
N LYS A 332 41.54 -25.71 17.84
CA LYS A 332 42.98 -26.14 17.67
C LYS A 332 43.92 -24.95 17.63
N ILE A 333 43.42 -23.73 17.36
CA ILE A 333 44.24 -22.51 17.44
C ILE A 333 44.86 -22.29 18.83
N SER A 334 44.23 -22.80 19.87
CA SER A 334 44.74 -22.71 21.25
C SER A 334 45.77 -23.80 21.61
N ILE A 335 45.96 -24.80 20.75
CA ILE A 335 46.91 -25.89 21.00
C ILE A 335 48.30 -25.50 20.51
N PRO A 336 49.38 -25.79 21.31
CA PRO A 336 50.76 -25.58 20.84
C PRO A 336 51.05 -26.35 19.56
N ALA A 337 51.73 -25.69 18.59
CA ALA A 337 52.01 -26.28 17.30
C ALA A 337 52.91 -27.53 17.40
N GLU A 338 53.80 -27.54 18.38
CA GLU A 338 54.70 -28.67 18.65
C GLU A 338 53.98 -29.97 19.01
N ILE A 339 52.76 -29.83 19.60
CA ILE A 339 51.89 -30.97 19.93
C ILE A 339 51.14 -31.41 18.67
N LEU A 340 50.56 -30.44 17.91
CA LEU A 340 49.79 -30.74 16.68
C LEU A 340 50.65 -31.41 15.59
N THR A 341 51.89 -30.94 15.41
CA THR A 341 52.80 -31.42 14.35
C THR A 341 53.73 -32.55 14.79
N LYS A 342 53.55 -33.06 16.01
CA LYS A 342 54.44 -34.11 16.56
C LYS A 342 54.43 -35.38 15.71
N PRO A 343 55.58 -35.83 15.19
CA PRO A 343 55.67 -37.03 14.30
C PRO A 343 55.57 -38.35 15.02
N THR A 344 55.56 -38.35 16.36
CA THR A 344 55.47 -39.56 17.19
C THR A 344 54.13 -39.65 17.91
N LYS A 345 53.84 -40.81 18.53
CA LYS A 345 52.63 -40.96 19.34
C LYS A 345 52.57 -39.91 20.47
N LEU A 346 51.40 -39.35 20.69
CA LEU A 346 51.16 -38.42 21.77
C LEU A 346 51.22 -39.10 23.12
N THR A 347 51.79 -38.42 24.13
CA THR A 347 51.68 -38.85 25.53
C THR A 347 50.23 -38.64 26.02
N PRO A 348 49.81 -39.30 27.10
CA PRO A 348 48.49 -39.07 27.69
C PRO A 348 48.22 -37.60 28.02
N ILE A 349 49.21 -36.87 28.50
CA ILE A 349 49.07 -35.42 28.83
C ILE A 349 48.89 -34.60 27.54
N GLU A 350 49.68 -34.84 26.49
CA GLU A 350 49.51 -34.12 25.24
C GLU A 350 48.14 -34.40 24.58
N PHE A 351 47.63 -35.63 24.73
CA PHE A 351 46.30 -35.98 24.25
C PHE A 351 45.20 -35.24 25.01
N GLU A 352 45.31 -35.09 26.36
CA GLU A 352 44.40 -34.29 27.14
C GLU A 352 44.44 -32.80 26.73
N ILE A 353 45.60 -32.27 26.38
CA ILE A 353 45.74 -30.91 25.83
C ILE A 353 44.98 -30.79 24.49
N ILE A 354 45.11 -31.75 23.58
CA ILE A 354 44.39 -31.75 22.31
C ILE A 354 42.87 -31.78 22.54
N ARG A 355 42.38 -32.57 23.50
CA ARG A 355 40.96 -32.65 23.81
C ARG A 355 40.30 -31.30 24.18
N THR A 356 41.12 -30.36 24.66
CA THR A 356 40.59 -29.02 25.04
C THR A 356 40.10 -28.21 23.84
N HIS A 357 40.47 -28.58 22.58
CA HIS A 357 40.07 -27.80 21.41
C HIS A 357 38.56 -27.71 21.23
N ALA A 358 37.79 -28.75 21.55
CA ALA A 358 36.35 -28.74 21.44
C ALA A 358 35.73 -27.68 22.36
N GLN A 359 36.21 -27.58 23.62
CA GLN A 359 35.75 -26.52 24.54
C GLN A 359 36.28 -25.15 24.10
N SER A 360 37.56 -25.03 23.69
CA SER A 360 38.14 -23.78 23.19
C SER A 360 37.37 -23.26 21.96
N GLY A 361 36.99 -24.12 21.04
CA GLY A 361 36.16 -23.75 19.90
C GLY A 361 34.82 -23.20 20.30
N TYR A 362 34.19 -23.82 21.30
CA TYR A 362 32.97 -23.31 21.88
C TYR A 362 33.13 -21.91 22.47
N GLU A 363 34.17 -21.69 23.28
CA GLU A 363 34.42 -20.38 23.90
C GLU A 363 34.68 -19.27 22.87
N ILE A 364 35.26 -19.58 21.74
CA ILE A 364 35.47 -18.64 20.61
C ILE A 364 34.16 -18.27 19.94
N LEU A 365 33.22 -19.23 19.82
CA LEU A 365 32.03 -19.09 18.99
C LEU A 365 30.74 -18.76 19.78
N LYS A 366 30.70 -18.97 21.11
CA LYS A 366 29.48 -18.89 21.94
C LYS A 366 28.79 -17.53 21.93
N ASP A 367 29.55 -16.46 21.78
CA ASP A 367 29.05 -15.08 21.84
C ASP A 367 28.65 -14.55 20.45
N ILE A 368 28.79 -15.37 19.38
CA ILE A 368 28.34 -15.04 18.03
C ILE A 368 26.90 -15.50 17.87
N ASP A 369 26.03 -14.57 17.49
CA ASP A 369 24.60 -14.85 17.26
C ASP A 369 24.39 -15.55 15.90
N PHE A 370 24.65 -16.83 15.87
CA PHE A 370 24.39 -17.67 14.69
C PHE A 370 22.91 -18.10 14.71
N PRO A 371 22.26 -18.21 13.52
CA PRO A 371 20.90 -18.76 13.45
C PRO A 371 20.84 -20.27 13.78
N TRP A 372 21.99 -20.92 13.93
CA TRP A 372 22.13 -22.35 14.25
C TRP A 372 23.04 -22.53 15.48
N PRO A 373 22.94 -23.66 16.19
CA PRO A 373 23.73 -23.91 17.39
C PRO A 373 25.20 -24.28 17.09
N ILE A 374 25.90 -23.50 16.24
CA ILE A 374 27.24 -23.76 15.73
C ILE A 374 28.23 -24.03 16.87
N ALA A 375 28.30 -23.14 17.86
CA ALA A 375 29.21 -23.29 18.99
C ALA A 375 28.96 -24.59 19.74
N ARG A 376 27.71 -24.98 19.91
CA ARG A 376 27.34 -26.22 20.58
C ARG A 376 27.77 -27.44 19.76
N ILE A 377 27.55 -27.43 18.42
CA ILE A 377 27.96 -28.50 17.53
C ILE A 377 29.50 -28.67 17.60
N VAL A 378 30.25 -27.56 17.55
CA VAL A 378 31.73 -27.56 17.67
C VAL A 378 32.21 -28.17 19.00
N ARG A 379 31.51 -27.89 20.12
CA ARG A 379 31.82 -28.49 21.41
C ARG A 379 31.57 -30.00 21.45
N GLU A 380 30.50 -30.47 20.80
CA GLU A 380 29.95 -31.82 20.95
C GLU A 380 30.51 -32.84 19.92
N HIS A 381 31.27 -32.41 18.90
CA HIS A 381 31.65 -33.29 17.79
C HIS A 381 32.56 -34.48 18.19
N HIS A 382 33.14 -34.45 19.39
CA HIS A 382 33.90 -35.57 19.97
C HIS A 382 33.17 -36.27 21.13
N GLU A 383 31.93 -35.93 21.38
CA GLU A 383 31.09 -36.70 22.31
C GLU A 383 30.82 -38.11 21.74
N ARG A 384 30.41 -39.05 22.58
CA ARG A 384 30.00 -40.40 22.20
C ARG A 384 28.66 -40.67 22.86
N ILE A 385 27.77 -41.38 22.16
CA ILE A 385 26.41 -41.60 22.67
C ILE A 385 26.36 -42.45 23.95
N ASP A 386 27.43 -43.15 24.30
CA ASP A 386 27.57 -43.89 25.56
C ASP A 386 28.21 -43.12 26.72
N GLY A 387 28.49 -41.82 26.53
CA GLY A 387 29.13 -40.94 27.51
C GLY A 387 30.65 -41.09 27.64
N SER A 388 31.29 -41.87 26.81
CA SER A 388 32.76 -42.02 26.81
C SER A 388 33.51 -40.92 26.09
N GLY A 389 32.76 -39.98 25.42
CA GLY A 389 33.33 -38.85 24.68
C GLY A 389 33.80 -37.70 25.57
N TYR A 390 34.14 -36.58 24.95
CA TYR A 390 34.60 -35.36 25.60
C TYR A 390 34.05 -34.11 24.87
N PRO A 391 34.02 -32.93 25.48
CA PRO A 391 34.53 -32.58 26.83
C PRO A 391 33.53 -32.80 27.95
N ARG A 392 32.24 -32.98 27.69
CA ARG A 392 31.18 -33.00 28.69
C ARG A 392 30.67 -34.38 29.07
N ARG A 393 31.10 -35.41 28.33
CA ARG A 393 30.64 -36.80 28.48
C ARG A 393 29.12 -36.96 28.39
N LEU A 394 28.54 -36.29 27.37
CA LEU A 394 27.11 -36.31 27.10
C LEU A 394 26.66 -37.70 26.63
N THR A 395 25.41 -38.03 26.92
CA THR A 395 24.77 -39.25 26.46
C THR A 395 23.88 -38.95 25.24
N LYS A 396 23.37 -40.02 24.62
CA LYS A 396 22.64 -39.99 23.35
C LYS A 396 21.65 -38.85 23.24
N ASP A 397 20.80 -38.63 24.24
CA ASP A 397 19.67 -37.68 24.18
C ASP A 397 20.13 -36.24 24.40
N ASP A 398 21.32 -36.05 24.98
CA ASP A 398 21.88 -34.70 25.25
C ASP A 398 22.67 -34.14 24.07
N ILE A 399 23.07 -34.99 23.09
CA ILE A 399 23.88 -34.63 21.93
C ILE A 399 22.98 -34.22 20.78
N LEU A 400 23.26 -33.07 20.14
CA LEU A 400 22.55 -32.64 18.96
C LEU A 400 22.67 -33.66 17.82
N LEU A 401 21.65 -33.77 16.97
CA LEU A 401 21.72 -34.63 15.77
C LEU A 401 22.85 -34.18 14.83
N GLU A 402 23.00 -32.89 14.66
CA GLU A 402 24.06 -32.27 13.86
C GLU A 402 25.46 -32.65 14.39
N SER A 403 25.62 -32.63 15.71
CA SER A 403 26.87 -33.06 16.35
C SER A 403 27.17 -34.56 16.12
N LYS A 404 26.14 -35.41 16.15
CA LYS A 404 26.25 -36.84 15.82
C LYS A 404 26.65 -37.08 14.36
N ILE A 405 26.17 -36.23 13.45
CA ILE A 405 26.54 -36.30 12.03
C ILE A 405 27.99 -35.89 11.84
N VAL A 406 28.42 -34.74 12.44
CA VAL A 406 29.85 -34.29 12.36
C VAL A 406 30.76 -35.35 12.95
N MET A 407 30.40 -35.92 14.09
CA MET A 407 31.16 -37.02 14.76
C MET A 407 31.46 -38.18 13.84
N VAL A 408 30.43 -38.67 13.11
CA VAL A 408 30.60 -39.79 12.18
C VAL A 408 31.45 -39.39 10.98
N ALA A 409 31.19 -38.20 10.43
CA ALA A 409 31.89 -37.67 9.28
C ALA A 409 33.38 -37.44 9.59
N ASP A 410 33.68 -36.86 10.77
CA ASP A 410 35.06 -36.64 11.23
C ASP A 410 35.84 -37.96 11.41
N VAL A 411 35.25 -38.96 12.08
CA VAL A 411 35.88 -40.26 12.29
C VAL A 411 36.18 -40.97 10.95
N VAL A 412 35.22 -40.97 10.04
CA VAL A 412 35.38 -41.62 8.74
C VAL A 412 36.48 -40.92 7.93
N GLU A 413 36.46 -39.60 7.87
CA GLU A 413 37.48 -38.82 7.17
C GLU A 413 38.85 -38.98 7.82
N ALA A 414 38.96 -38.86 9.15
CA ALA A 414 40.21 -38.98 9.90
C ALA A 414 40.87 -40.35 9.75
N MET A 415 40.10 -41.41 9.60
CA MET A 415 40.65 -42.77 9.35
C MET A 415 41.00 -42.98 7.89
N ALA A 416 40.25 -42.41 6.97
CA ALA A 416 40.46 -42.57 5.54
C ALA A 416 41.65 -41.73 5.02
N SER A 417 42.02 -40.64 5.75
CA SER A 417 43.08 -39.71 5.36
C SER A 417 44.44 -40.03 6.03
N HIS A 418 45.52 -39.53 5.44
CA HIS A 418 46.86 -39.63 5.98
C HIS A 418 47.06 -38.69 7.17
N ARG A 419 47.73 -39.16 8.24
CA ARG A 419 48.10 -38.40 9.43
C ARG A 419 49.60 -38.49 9.70
N PRO A 420 50.25 -37.52 10.40
CA PRO A 420 51.69 -37.49 10.63
C PRO A 420 52.26 -38.77 11.26
N TYR A 421 51.51 -39.32 12.14
CA TYR A 421 51.90 -40.47 12.97
C TYR A 421 51.21 -41.78 12.52
N ARG A 422 50.44 -41.73 11.40
CA ARG A 422 49.73 -42.92 10.91
C ARG A 422 49.39 -42.76 9.42
N PRO A 423 49.76 -43.70 8.56
CA PRO A 423 49.31 -43.75 7.16
C PRO A 423 47.77 -43.88 7.12
N SER A 424 47.16 -43.46 6.01
CA SER A 424 45.75 -43.71 5.75
C SER A 424 45.43 -45.18 5.94
N LEU A 425 44.40 -45.48 6.68
CA LEU A 425 43.87 -46.85 6.80
C LEU A 425 42.97 -47.22 5.61
N GLY A 426 42.54 -46.22 4.84
CA GLY A 426 41.54 -46.37 3.79
C GLY A 426 40.09 -46.26 4.28
N VAL A 427 39.19 -46.18 3.32
CA VAL A 427 37.75 -46.00 3.60
C VAL A 427 37.11 -47.23 4.25
N GLU A 428 37.47 -48.44 3.79
CA GLU A 428 36.87 -49.69 4.29
C GLU A 428 37.08 -49.91 5.80
N PRO A 429 38.29 -49.73 6.37
CA PRO A 429 38.49 -49.77 7.82
C PRO A 429 37.71 -48.69 8.59
N ALA A 430 37.55 -47.49 8.02
CA ALA A 430 36.77 -46.42 8.64
C ALA A 430 35.27 -46.79 8.70
N LEU A 431 34.74 -47.38 7.61
CA LEU A 431 33.36 -47.87 7.59
C LEU A 431 33.12 -49.06 8.52
N ALA A 432 34.16 -49.94 8.66
CA ALA A 432 34.11 -51.06 9.60
C ALA A 432 34.03 -50.55 11.06
N GLU A 433 34.80 -49.50 11.42
CA GLU A 433 34.81 -48.90 12.76
C GLU A 433 33.42 -48.36 13.13
N ILE A 434 32.80 -47.54 12.25
CA ILE A 434 31.48 -46.97 12.56
C ILE A 434 30.39 -48.04 12.57
N ARG A 435 30.50 -49.11 11.74
CA ARG A 435 29.59 -50.24 11.71
C ARG A 435 29.67 -51.07 12.98
N GLN A 436 30.87 -51.40 13.48
CA GLN A 436 31.10 -52.17 14.70
C GLN A 436 30.59 -51.44 15.94
N ASN A 437 30.66 -50.11 15.95
CA ASN A 437 30.29 -49.28 17.09
C ASN A 437 28.92 -48.59 16.89
N ARG A 438 28.13 -49.05 15.90
CA ARG A 438 26.75 -48.58 15.63
C ARG A 438 25.84 -48.79 16.83
N GLY A 439 25.15 -47.74 17.27
CA GLY A 439 24.22 -47.76 18.43
C GLY A 439 24.95 -47.79 19.78
N ARG A 440 26.30 -47.89 19.80
CA ARG A 440 27.11 -47.87 21.03
C ARG A 440 27.87 -46.55 21.14
N LEU A 441 28.77 -46.26 20.21
CA LEU A 441 29.52 -44.99 20.18
C LEU A 441 28.89 -43.95 19.25
N TYR A 442 28.28 -44.41 18.18
CA TYR A 442 27.69 -43.59 17.12
C TYR A 442 26.20 -43.82 16.98
N ASP A 443 25.45 -42.78 16.63
CA ASP A 443 24.03 -42.88 16.39
C ASP A 443 23.73 -43.83 15.23
N ALA A 444 22.78 -44.76 15.43
CA ALA A 444 22.52 -45.81 14.47
C ALA A 444 21.97 -45.28 13.12
N ALA A 445 21.12 -44.27 13.14
CA ALA A 445 20.53 -43.71 11.93
C ALA A 445 21.60 -42.93 11.12
N VAL A 446 22.49 -42.21 11.78
CA VAL A 446 23.60 -41.49 11.14
C VAL A 446 24.58 -42.46 10.48
N VAL A 447 24.93 -43.58 11.21
CA VAL A 447 25.81 -44.60 10.67
C VAL A 447 25.17 -45.28 9.45
N ASP A 448 23.88 -45.64 9.53
CA ASP A 448 23.20 -46.28 8.41
C ASP A 448 23.16 -45.41 7.16
N ALA A 449 22.91 -44.11 7.32
CA ALA A 449 22.94 -43.14 6.23
C ALA A 449 24.33 -43.04 5.62
N CYS A 450 25.40 -42.95 6.43
CA CYS A 450 26.77 -42.93 5.98
C CYS A 450 27.13 -44.17 5.19
N LEU A 451 26.88 -45.38 5.75
CA LEU A 451 27.17 -46.65 5.10
C LEU A 451 26.46 -46.82 3.76
N LYS A 452 25.20 -46.39 3.66
CA LYS A 452 24.41 -46.43 2.43
C LYS A 452 25.01 -45.54 1.33
N LEU A 453 25.50 -44.33 1.66
CA LEU A 453 26.17 -43.44 0.69
C LEU A 453 27.36 -44.09 0.02
N PHE A 454 28.22 -44.77 0.80
CA PHE A 454 29.38 -45.45 0.25
C PHE A 454 29.05 -46.76 -0.49
N ALA A 455 28.10 -47.54 0.02
CA ALA A 455 27.64 -48.79 -0.61
C ALA A 455 27.05 -48.55 -2.00
N GLU A 456 26.25 -47.48 -2.13
CA GLU A 456 25.61 -47.07 -3.39
C GLU A 456 26.53 -46.19 -4.28
N LYS A 457 27.78 -45.99 -3.90
CA LYS A 457 28.78 -45.14 -4.60
C LYS A 457 28.29 -43.71 -4.87
N ARG A 458 27.40 -43.19 -4.00
CA ARG A 458 26.89 -41.81 -4.09
C ARG A 458 27.79 -40.78 -3.41
N PHE A 459 28.81 -41.25 -2.70
CA PHE A 459 29.86 -40.42 -2.09
C PHE A 459 31.23 -41.02 -2.25
N SER A 460 32.21 -40.19 -2.54
CA SER A 460 33.63 -40.49 -2.45
C SER A 460 34.39 -39.23 -2.05
N PHE A 461 35.44 -39.38 -1.27
CA PHE A 461 36.30 -38.23 -0.98
C PHE A 461 36.99 -37.75 -2.26
N SER A 462 36.92 -36.40 -2.47
CA SER A 462 37.75 -35.77 -3.52
C SER A 462 39.24 -35.96 -3.17
N ALA A 463 40.04 -36.29 -4.16
CA ALA A 463 41.48 -36.47 -4.00
C ALA A 463 42.16 -35.17 -3.58
#